data_8497d9fbbfebdf69d67bd6846e3e4a83
#
_entry.id   8497d9fbbfebdf69d67bd6846e3e4a83
#
_cell.length_a   1.000
_cell.length_b   1.000
_cell.length_c   1.000
_cell.angle_alpha   90.00
_cell.angle_beta   90.00
_cell.angle_gamma   90.00
#
_symmetry.space_group_name_H-M   'P 1'
#
loop_
_entity.id
_entity.type
_entity.pdbx_description
1 polymer ?
#
loop_
_entity_poly.entity_id
_entity_poly.type
_entity_poly.pdbx_seq_one_letter_code
_entity_poly.pdbx_strand_id
1 'polypeptide(L)'
;LFTSTSAVTVTGLGTLDTETHWSLWGHLILGLLIQIGGFGIVGFASLVGYLLEGRISLKNKMTTSSESSLSVAPDIKTILKNIAKMMLGFQAVLFVFLFVRFITKYNYDWQDALGHGLFHAIASFNNAGFALYSDSLIGFARDGWIIAPIFVVVFIASLGFPVLVEIRDRLKLKVFKLLKRKPDYWMAAQWSLNSRIVLWASFILLIAGTLGVAFMEWDNPRTLGPLDPLSKTLDSIFASVMPRTAGFNAMDIGALYPATWLGMEILMFIGGASASTAGGIKLGTAVVLFYVIYTEIRGEAAVNIGNRRLPRSMQRQALTIVSLTT
;
A
#
# COMPACT_ATOMS: atom_id res chain seq x y z
N LEU A 1 -13.64 -8.52 20.97
CA LEU A 1 -14.38 -7.63 20.06
C LEU A 1 -13.44 -6.57 19.45
N PHE A 2 -12.74 -5.76 20.25
CA PHE A 2 -11.85 -4.70 19.75
C PHE A 2 -10.81 -5.23 18.74
N THR A 3 -10.03 -6.24 19.12
CA THR A 3 -9.00 -6.84 18.25
C THR A 3 -9.58 -7.46 16.98
N SER A 4 -10.75 -8.12 17.08
CA SER A 4 -11.43 -8.68 15.91
C SER A 4 -11.92 -7.60 14.94
N THR A 5 -12.45 -6.49 15.47
CA THR A 5 -12.83 -5.33 14.66
C THR A 5 -11.61 -4.72 14.00
N SER A 6 -10.52 -4.52 14.74
CA SER A 6 -9.26 -4.01 14.23
C SER A 6 -8.68 -4.91 13.13
N ALA A 7 -8.77 -6.23 13.28
CA ALA A 7 -8.34 -7.18 12.26
C ALA A 7 -9.16 -7.07 10.96
N VAL A 8 -10.50 -7.01 11.06
CA VAL A 8 -11.38 -6.88 9.88
C VAL A 8 -11.24 -5.50 9.22
N THR A 9 -11.10 -4.43 9.99
CA THR A 9 -10.90 -3.07 9.44
C THR A 9 -9.45 -2.82 9.03
N VAL A 10 -8.57 -3.81 9.25
CA VAL A 10 -7.14 -3.71 8.91
C VAL A 10 -6.48 -2.49 9.57
N THR A 11 -6.80 -2.24 10.84
CA THR A 11 -6.32 -1.08 11.59
C THR A 11 -5.00 -1.36 12.32
N GLY A 12 -4.78 -2.60 12.78
CA GLY A 12 -3.54 -3.00 13.44
C GLY A 12 -3.44 -2.66 14.93
N LEU A 13 -4.50 -2.18 15.54
CA LEU A 13 -4.53 -1.88 16.98
C LEU A 13 -4.98 -3.12 17.76
N GLY A 14 -4.22 -3.49 18.78
CA GLY A 14 -4.55 -4.56 19.72
C GLY A 14 -4.59 -4.04 21.16
N THR A 15 -5.52 -4.54 21.94
CA THR A 15 -5.56 -4.30 23.41
C THR A 15 -4.75 -5.34 24.17
N LEU A 16 -4.33 -6.39 23.50
CA LEU A 16 -3.62 -7.54 24.03
C LEU A 16 -2.48 -7.88 23.08
N ASP A 17 -1.39 -8.35 23.65
CA ASP A 17 -0.23 -8.80 22.87
C ASP A 17 -0.63 -9.98 21.96
N THR A 18 -0.27 -9.86 20.68
CA THR A 18 -0.68 -10.86 19.68
C THR A 18 0.12 -12.16 19.85
N GLU A 19 1.37 -12.11 20.28
CA GLU A 19 2.23 -13.26 20.47
C GLU A 19 1.78 -14.12 21.66
N THR A 20 1.60 -13.48 22.83
CA THR A 20 1.49 -14.20 24.11
C THR A 20 0.06 -14.51 24.51
N HIS A 21 -0.92 -13.71 24.06
CA HIS A 21 -2.31 -13.86 24.52
C HIS A 21 -3.12 -14.87 23.69
N TRP A 22 -2.85 -14.98 22.39
CA TRP A 22 -3.67 -15.78 21.49
C TRP A 22 -3.09 -17.18 21.29
N SER A 23 -3.96 -18.19 21.31
CA SER A 23 -3.61 -19.53 20.90
C SER A 23 -3.40 -19.62 19.38
N LEU A 24 -2.88 -20.73 18.88
CA LEU A 24 -2.75 -21.00 17.44
C LEU A 24 -4.08 -20.76 16.68
N TRP A 25 -5.20 -21.19 17.27
CA TRP A 25 -6.53 -20.95 16.70
C TRP A 25 -6.89 -19.45 16.66
N GLY A 26 -6.49 -18.70 17.68
CA GLY A 26 -6.64 -17.25 17.70
C GLY A 26 -5.87 -16.56 16.59
N HIS A 27 -4.61 -16.96 16.36
CA HIS A 27 -3.78 -16.45 15.25
C HIS A 27 -4.39 -16.79 13.88
N LEU A 28 -4.90 -18.01 13.69
CA LEU A 28 -5.58 -18.40 12.46
C LEU A 28 -6.83 -17.57 12.20
N ILE A 29 -7.65 -17.37 13.24
CA ILE A 29 -8.87 -16.54 13.14
C ILE A 29 -8.50 -15.08 12.81
N LEU A 30 -7.49 -14.50 13.49
CA LEU A 30 -7.02 -13.15 13.20
C LEU A 30 -6.52 -13.03 11.76
N GLY A 31 -5.71 -13.97 11.29
CA GLY A 31 -5.24 -14.01 9.91
C GLY A 31 -6.38 -14.07 8.88
N LEU A 32 -7.42 -14.88 9.15
CA LEU A 32 -8.62 -14.95 8.30
C LEU A 32 -9.42 -13.64 8.32
N LEU A 33 -9.59 -13.01 9.48
CA LEU A 33 -10.28 -11.73 9.59
C LEU A 33 -9.54 -10.63 8.83
N ILE A 34 -8.21 -10.56 8.93
CA ILE A 34 -7.36 -9.64 8.16
C ILE A 34 -7.53 -9.89 6.66
N GLN A 35 -7.52 -11.17 6.25
CA GLN A 35 -7.65 -11.54 4.83
C GLN A 35 -9.01 -11.13 4.25
N ILE A 36 -10.10 -11.40 4.98
CA ILE A 36 -11.47 -11.04 4.57
C ILE A 36 -11.61 -9.51 4.56
N GLY A 37 -11.10 -8.84 5.58
CA GLY A 37 -11.16 -7.38 5.69
C GLY A 37 -10.41 -6.67 4.58
N GLY A 38 -9.16 -7.03 4.34
CA GLY A 38 -8.36 -6.43 3.28
C GLY A 38 -8.92 -6.68 1.88
N PHE A 39 -9.38 -7.90 1.59
CA PHE A 39 -10.07 -8.21 0.33
C PHE A 39 -11.38 -7.42 0.20
N GLY A 40 -12.16 -7.31 1.27
CA GLY A 40 -13.43 -6.57 1.30
C GLY A 40 -13.24 -5.08 1.02
N ILE A 41 -12.25 -4.45 1.67
CA ILE A 41 -11.93 -3.01 1.48
C ILE A 41 -11.53 -2.73 0.03
N VAL A 42 -10.57 -3.50 -0.51
CA VAL A 42 -10.09 -3.31 -1.89
C VAL A 42 -11.18 -3.64 -2.91
N GLY A 43 -11.94 -4.72 -2.68
CA GLY A 43 -13.04 -5.13 -3.53
C GLY A 43 -14.15 -4.08 -3.58
N PHE A 44 -14.58 -3.57 -2.42
CA PHE A 44 -15.61 -2.52 -2.32
C PHE A 44 -15.13 -1.21 -2.98
N ALA A 45 -13.93 -0.75 -2.68
CA ALA A 45 -13.37 0.46 -3.26
C ALA A 45 -13.24 0.36 -4.80
N SER A 46 -12.83 -0.80 -5.30
CA SER A 46 -12.73 -1.06 -6.74
C SER A 46 -14.11 -1.09 -7.40
N LEU A 47 -15.11 -1.66 -6.74
CA LEU A 47 -16.50 -1.70 -7.19
C LEU A 47 -17.09 -0.28 -7.29
N VAL A 48 -16.93 0.52 -6.25
CA VAL A 48 -17.39 1.92 -6.23
C VAL A 48 -16.73 2.73 -7.33
N GLY A 49 -15.41 2.61 -7.50
CA GLY A 49 -14.66 3.26 -8.58
C GLY A 49 -15.23 2.89 -9.96
N TYR A 50 -15.47 1.60 -10.20
CA TYR A 50 -16.05 1.10 -11.44
C TYR A 50 -17.47 1.64 -11.70
N LEU A 51 -18.34 1.66 -10.68
CA LEU A 51 -19.70 2.19 -10.81
C LEU A 51 -19.71 3.70 -11.11
N LEU A 52 -18.80 4.46 -10.52
CA LEU A 52 -18.67 5.89 -10.77
C LEU A 52 -18.16 6.17 -12.20
N GLU A 53 -17.13 5.46 -12.65
CA GLU A 53 -16.60 5.56 -14.02
C GLU A 53 -17.63 5.13 -15.06
N GLY A 54 -18.38 4.07 -14.80
CA GLY A 54 -19.47 3.60 -15.67
C GLY A 54 -20.57 4.64 -15.87
N ARG A 55 -20.97 5.38 -14.84
CA ARG A 55 -21.94 6.47 -14.94
C ARG A 55 -21.43 7.67 -15.74
N ILE A 56 -20.17 8.02 -15.59
CA ILE A 56 -19.53 9.11 -16.36
C ILE A 56 -19.41 8.73 -17.84
N SER A 57 -19.07 7.46 -18.15
CA SER A 57 -18.97 6.95 -19.50
C SER A 57 -20.34 6.91 -20.21
N LEU A 58 -21.42 6.56 -19.53
CA LEU A 58 -22.78 6.59 -20.06
C LEU A 58 -23.24 8.01 -20.41
N LYS A 59 -22.95 9.00 -19.54
CA LYS A 59 -23.27 10.40 -19.77
C LYS A 59 -22.50 10.98 -20.97
N ASN A 60 -21.23 10.59 -21.15
CA ASN A 60 -20.42 11.00 -22.30
C ASN A 60 -20.84 10.28 -23.60
N LYS A 61 -21.36 9.05 -23.53
CA LYS A 61 -21.89 8.31 -24.68
C LYS A 61 -23.23 8.87 -25.19
N MET A 62 -24.02 9.46 -24.33
CA MET A 62 -25.29 10.13 -24.72
C MET A 62 -25.05 11.46 -25.44
N THR A 63 -23.86 12.07 -25.30
CA THR A 63 -23.50 13.33 -25.95
C THR A 63 -22.71 13.17 -27.26
N THR A 64 -22.24 11.97 -27.56
CA THR A 64 -21.50 11.66 -28.79
C THR A 64 -22.20 10.51 -29.50
N SER A 65 -23.14 10.83 -30.39
CA SER A 65 -23.71 9.91 -31.37
C SER A 65 -22.64 9.56 -32.41
N SER A 66 -21.82 8.57 -32.16
CA SER A 66 -21.04 7.89 -33.19
C SER A 66 -20.75 6.46 -32.77
N GLU A 67 -21.21 5.58 -33.64
CA GLU A 67 -20.95 4.15 -33.67
C GLU A 67 -19.48 3.85 -33.42
N SER A 68 -19.17 3.14 -32.40
CA SER A 68 -18.21 2.02 -32.42
C SER A 68 -17.88 1.51 -31.02
N SER A 69 -17.91 0.19 -30.95
CA SER A 69 -17.40 -0.69 -29.90
C SER A 69 -18.11 -0.61 -28.54
N LEU A 70 -19.01 -1.56 -28.38
CA LEU A 70 -19.36 -2.20 -27.13
C LEU A 70 -18.07 -2.63 -26.39
N SER A 71 -17.45 -1.71 -25.67
CA SER A 71 -16.53 -2.11 -24.61
C SER A 71 -17.41 -2.75 -23.54
N VAL A 72 -17.52 -4.07 -23.59
CA VAL A 72 -18.16 -4.86 -22.54
C VAL A 72 -17.45 -4.49 -21.24
N ALA A 73 -18.17 -3.80 -20.37
CA ALA A 73 -17.69 -3.48 -19.05
C ALA A 73 -17.27 -4.80 -18.37
N PRO A 74 -16.06 -4.91 -17.80
CA PRO A 74 -15.63 -6.15 -17.19
C PRO A 74 -16.61 -6.53 -16.08
N ASP A 75 -17.04 -7.80 -16.07
CA ASP A 75 -17.93 -8.33 -15.04
C ASP A 75 -17.28 -8.15 -13.67
N ILE A 76 -18.07 -7.69 -12.70
CA ILE A 76 -17.65 -7.49 -11.29
C ILE A 76 -16.94 -8.73 -10.75
N LYS A 77 -17.45 -9.93 -11.10
CA LYS A 77 -16.84 -11.20 -10.74
C LYS A 77 -15.41 -11.33 -11.27
N THR A 78 -15.16 -10.86 -12.47
CA THR A 78 -13.82 -10.87 -13.08
C THR A 78 -12.88 -9.90 -12.37
N ILE A 79 -13.36 -8.71 -11.98
CA ILE A 79 -12.57 -7.73 -11.19
C ILE A 79 -12.17 -8.35 -9.86
N LEU A 80 -13.14 -8.86 -9.08
CA LEU A 80 -12.90 -9.48 -7.78
C LEU A 80 -11.96 -10.69 -7.88
N LYS A 81 -12.13 -11.54 -8.89
CA LYS A 81 -11.24 -12.68 -9.15
C LYS A 81 -9.80 -12.23 -9.43
N ASN A 82 -9.62 -11.16 -10.18
CA ASN A 82 -8.29 -10.62 -10.47
C ASN A 82 -7.64 -10.01 -9.21
N ILE A 83 -8.42 -9.30 -8.37
CA ILE A 83 -7.96 -8.79 -7.08
C ILE A 83 -7.48 -9.96 -6.22
N ALA A 84 -8.31 -10.99 -6.01
CA ALA A 84 -7.97 -12.15 -5.22
C ALA A 84 -6.69 -12.87 -5.72
N LYS A 85 -6.58 -13.08 -7.04
CA LYS A 85 -5.39 -13.69 -7.64
C LYS A 85 -4.11 -12.90 -7.41
N MET A 86 -4.18 -11.57 -7.54
CA MET A 86 -3.00 -10.73 -7.32
C MET A 86 -2.60 -10.73 -5.85
N MET A 87 -3.57 -10.57 -4.95
CA MET A 87 -3.39 -10.60 -3.52
C MET A 87 -2.73 -11.92 -3.07
N LEU A 88 -3.34 -13.06 -3.41
CA LEU A 88 -2.80 -14.38 -3.08
C LEU A 88 -1.42 -14.62 -3.72
N GLY A 89 -1.18 -14.11 -4.93
CA GLY A 89 0.10 -14.23 -5.60
C GLY A 89 1.24 -13.54 -4.86
N PHE A 90 1.04 -12.27 -4.44
CA PHE A 90 2.05 -11.54 -3.66
C PHE A 90 2.25 -12.15 -2.28
N GLN A 91 1.16 -12.56 -1.62
CA GLN A 91 1.23 -13.24 -0.32
C GLN A 91 1.98 -14.56 -0.42
N ALA A 92 1.73 -15.37 -1.46
CA ALA A 92 2.44 -16.63 -1.66
C ALA A 92 3.94 -16.44 -1.88
N VAL A 93 4.33 -15.43 -2.67
CA VAL A 93 5.74 -15.11 -2.87
C VAL A 93 6.40 -14.68 -1.55
N LEU A 94 5.78 -13.76 -0.81
CA LEU A 94 6.31 -13.31 0.49
C LEU A 94 6.37 -14.45 1.49
N PHE A 95 5.32 -15.28 1.56
CA PHE A 95 5.28 -16.47 2.41
C PHE A 95 6.49 -17.39 2.17
N VAL A 96 6.78 -17.71 0.91
CA VAL A 96 7.93 -18.59 0.57
C VAL A 96 9.25 -17.98 1.04
N PHE A 97 9.45 -16.65 0.83
CA PHE A 97 10.65 -15.97 1.32
C PHE A 97 10.79 -16.05 2.84
N LEU A 98 9.72 -15.73 3.58
CA LEU A 98 9.73 -15.75 5.04
C LEU A 98 9.90 -17.18 5.57
N PHE A 99 9.16 -18.14 5.02
CA PHE A 99 9.21 -19.55 5.41
C PHE A 99 10.63 -20.12 5.28
N VAL A 100 11.26 -19.93 4.12
CA VAL A 100 12.64 -20.37 3.90
C VAL A 100 13.59 -19.69 4.88
N ARG A 101 13.41 -18.39 5.13
CA ARG A 101 14.30 -17.63 6.02
C ARG A 101 14.15 -18.07 7.47
N PHE A 102 12.94 -18.31 7.96
CA PHE A 102 12.71 -18.78 9.32
C PHE A 102 13.32 -20.15 9.57
N ILE A 103 13.23 -21.08 8.62
CA ILE A 103 13.88 -22.40 8.75
C ILE A 103 15.41 -22.27 8.68
N THR A 104 15.96 -21.55 7.69
CA THR A 104 17.40 -21.61 7.39
C THR A 104 18.25 -20.77 8.32
N LYS A 105 17.74 -19.65 8.84
CA LYS A 105 18.54 -18.75 9.72
C LYS A 105 18.12 -18.82 11.18
N TYR A 106 16.80 -18.96 11.42
CA TYR A 106 16.26 -18.90 12.78
C TYR A 106 15.97 -20.28 13.37
N ASN A 107 16.21 -21.36 12.59
CA ASN A 107 16.02 -22.76 13.01
C ASN A 107 14.62 -23.04 13.58
N TYR A 108 13.59 -22.37 13.05
CA TYR A 108 12.22 -22.66 13.43
C TYR A 108 11.82 -24.05 12.93
N ASP A 109 11.02 -24.76 13.72
CA ASP A 109 10.35 -25.96 13.24
C ASP A 109 9.45 -25.60 12.05
N TRP A 110 9.23 -26.56 11.17
CA TRP A 110 8.47 -26.31 9.94
C TRP A 110 7.04 -25.82 10.21
N GLN A 111 6.42 -26.20 11.34
CA GLN A 111 5.09 -25.77 11.75
C GLN A 111 5.09 -24.28 12.16
N ASP A 112 6.06 -23.87 12.97
CA ASP A 112 6.22 -22.48 13.40
C ASP A 112 6.60 -21.58 12.22
N ALA A 113 7.53 -22.04 11.38
CA ALA A 113 7.90 -21.31 10.17
C ALA A 113 6.72 -21.09 9.22
N LEU A 114 5.82 -22.10 9.10
CA LEU A 114 4.61 -22.01 8.31
C LEU A 114 3.62 -21.02 8.92
N GLY A 115 3.37 -21.09 10.23
CA GLY A 115 2.47 -20.18 10.94
C GLY A 115 2.93 -18.73 10.86
N HIS A 116 4.18 -18.45 11.25
CA HIS A 116 4.77 -17.12 11.22
C HIS A 116 4.88 -16.58 9.80
N GLY A 117 5.36 -17.38 8.84
CA GLY A 117 5.47 -16.97 7.45
C GLY A 117 4.14 -16.61 6.81
N LEU A 118 3.12 -17.44 7.01
CA LEU A 118 1.77 -17.22 6.44
C LEU A 118 1.09 -16.01 7.08
N PHE A 119 1.14 -15.88 8.41
CA PHE A 119 0.53 -14.77 9.11
C PHE A 119 1.14 -13.43 8.67
N HIS A 120 2.49 -13.33 8.67
CA HIS A 120 3.16 -12.08 8.27
C HIS A 120 2.99 -11.77 6.77
N ALA A 121 2.88 -12.79 5.91
CA ALA A 121 2.58 -12.56 4.49
C ALA A 121 1.16 -11.98 4.29
N ILE A 122 0.17 -12.49 5.03
CA ILE A 122 -1.21 -11.98 5.03
C ILE A 122 -1.25 -10.57 5.61
N ALA A 123 -0.68 -10.37 6.79
CA ALA A 123 -0.67 -9.09 7.48
C ALA A 123 0.04 -7.99 6.67
N SER A 124 1.18 -8.31 6.03
CA SER A 124 1.95 -7.36 5.21
C SER A 124 1.21 -6.90 3.97
N PHE A 125 0.64 -7.80 3.18
CA PHE A 125 -0.07 -7.40 1.95
C PHE A 125 -1.35 -6.61 2.27
N ASN A 126 -2.03 -6.95 3.36
CA ASN A 126 -3.24 -6.25 3.78
C ASN A 126 -2.93 -4.95 4.55
N ASN A 127 -1.67 -4.62 4.83
CA ASN A 127 -1.27 -3.48 5.66
C ASN A 127 -1.92 -3.51 7.05
N ALA A 128 -1.96 -4.70 7.69
CA ALA A 128 -2.75 -4.92 8.90
C ALA A 128 -2.02 -4.55 10.21
N GLY A 129 -0.69 -4.46 10.20
CA GLY A 129 0.10 -4.07 11.37
C GLY A 129 0.16 -5.07 12.52
N PHE A 130 -0.45 -6.25 12.38
CA PHE A 130 -0.33 -7.31 13.37
C PHE A 130 0.93 -8.15 13.13
N ALA A 131 1.71 -8.37 14.19
CA ALA A 131 2.86 -9.27 14.19
C ALA A 131 2.68 -10.37 15.24
N LEU A 132 3.27 -11.54 15.01
CA LEU A 132 3.34 -12.64 15.98
C LEU A 132 4.60 -12.53 16.87
N TYR A 133 5.03 -11.29 17.13
CA TYR A 133 6.15 -10.92 18.01
C TYR A 133 5.73 -9.70 18.82
N SER A 134 6.02 -9.73 20.14
CA SER A 134 5.64 -8.66 21.06
C SER A 134 6.33 -7.33 20.75
N ASP A 135 7.54 -7.39 20.16
CA ASP A 135 8.32 -6.26 19.69
C ASP A 135 8.13 -5.92 18.21
N SER A 136 7.08 -6.46 17.57
CA SER A 136 6.83 -6.37 16.13
C SER A 136 7.96 -7.02 15.31
N LEU A 137 8.73 -6.28 14.53
CA LEU A 137 9.85 -6.80 13.73
C LEU A 137 11.22 -6.25 14.19
N ILE A 138 11.31 -5.68 15.40
CA ILE A 138 12.55 -5.10 15.94
C ILE A 138 13.65 -6.17 16.04
N GLY A 139 13.31 -7.38 16.47
CA GLY A 139 14.24 -8.51 16.51
C GLY A 139 14.85 -8.88 15.15
N PHE A 140 14.28 -8.44 14.04
CA PHE A 140 14.73 -8.70 12.67
C PHE A 140 15.38 -7.48 12.00
N ALA A 141 15.58 -6.35 12.68
CA ALA A 141 16.15 -5.11 12.14
C ALA A 141 17.46 -5.31 11.35
N ARG A 142 18.29 -6.27 11.76
CA ARG A 142 19.55 -6.62 11.06
C ARG A 142 19.38 -7.67 9.96
N ASP A 143 18.15 -8.09 9.67
CA ASP A 143 17.89 -9.10 8.65
C ASP A 143 17.17 -8.53 7.43
N GLY A 144 17.95 -8.03 6.48
CA GLY A 144 17.40 -7.50 5.23
C GLY A 144 16.58 -8.51 4.43
N TRP A 145 16.78 -9.83 4.62
CA TRP A 145 15.97 -10.86 3.96
C TRP A 145 14.56 -11.02 4.56
N ILE A 146 14.30 -10.47 5.74
CA ILE A 146 12.95 -10.38 6.31
C ILE A 146 12.38 -8.98 6.05
N ILE A 147 13.14 -7.93 6.40
CA ILE A 147 12.68 -6.55 6.33
C ILE A 147 12.38 -6.11 4.88
N ALA A 148 13.30 -6.41 3.94
CA ALA A 148 13.13 -5.94 2.56
C ALA A 148 11.93 -6.55 1.83
N PRO A 149 11.68 -7.88 1.82
CA PRO A 149 10.48 -8.42 1.19
C PRO A 149 9.18 -7.90 1.79
N ILE A 150 9.12 -7.70 3.12
CA ILE A 150 7.94 -7.17 3.81
C ILE A 150 7.66 -5.74 3.32
N PHE A 151 8.63 -4.82 3.38
CA PHE A 151 8.37 -3.44 2.94
C PHE A 151 8.06 -3.33 1.44
N VAL A 152 8.66 -4.18 0.61
CA VAL A 152 8.35 -4.22 -0.83
C VAL A 152 6.89 -4.61 -1.07
N VAL A 153 6.41 -5.65 -0.38
CA VAL A 153 5.02 -6.10 -0.51
C VAL A 153 4.04 -5.06 0.03
N VAL A 154 4.32 -4.45 1.18
CA VAL A 154 3.54 -3.35 1.76
C VAL A 154 3.48 -2.15 0.79
N PHE A 155 4.64 -1.75 0.25
CA PHE A 155 4.70 -0.65 -0.72
C PHE A 155 3.89 -0.96 -1.98
N ILE A 156 4.01 -2.17 -2.54
CA ILE A 156 3.24 -2.61 -3.71
C ILE A 156 1.73 -2.60 -3.41
N ALA A 157 1.31 -3.13 -2.26
CA ALA A 157 -0.09 -3.17 -1.84
C ALA A 157 -0.68 -1.75 -1.69
N SER A 158 0.13 -0.79 -1.24
CA SER A 158 -0.27 0.62 -1.10
C SER A 158 -0.45 1.38 -2.41
N LEU A 159 0.07 0.88 -3.56
CA LEU A 159 -0.12 1.50 -4.89
C LEU A 159 -1.54 1.38 -5.43
N GLY A 160 -2.33 0.48 -4.89
CA GLY A 160 -3.71 0.23 -5.30
C GLY A 160 -3.86 -0.67 -6.52
N PHE A 161 -4.99 -1.40 -6.52
CA PHE A 161 -5.27 -2.42 -7.52
C PHE A 161 -5.28 -1.90 -8.97
N PRO A 162 -5.85 -0.74 -9.32
CA PRO A 162 -5.83 -0.23 -10.69
C PRO A 162 -4.41 -0.04 -11.23
N VAL A 163 -3.50 0.49 -10.40
CA VAL A 163 -2.09 0.70 -10.77
C VAL A 163 -1.38 -0.65 -10.95
N LEU A 164 -1.65 -1.61 -10.07
CA LEU A 164 -1.07 -2.95 -10.16
C LEU A 164 -1.51 -3.70 -11.42
N VAL A 165 -2.78 -3.56 -11.82
CA VAL A 165 -3.28 -4.12 -13.09
C VAL A 165 -2.54 -3.51 -14.27
N GLU A 166 -2.37 -2.20 -14.29
CA GLU A 166 -1.66 -1.49 -15.37
C GLU A 166 -0.18 -1.89 -15.44
N ILE A 167 0.49 -2.04 -14.29
CA ILE A 167 1.87 -2.56 -14.20
C ILE A 167 1.94 -3.98 -14.78
N ARG A 168 1.05 -4.88 -14.33
CA ARG A 168 0.99 -6.26 -14.81
C ARG A 168 0.82 -6.33 -16.32
N ASP A 169 -0.11 -5.55 -16.87
CA ASP A 169 -0.41 -5.60 -18.30
C ASP A 169 0.77 -5.07 -19.15
N ARG A 170 1.50 -4.07 -18.63
CA ARG A 170 2.74 -3.59 -19.24
C ARG A 170 3.88 -4.59 -19.18
N LEU A 171 4.03 -5.27 -18.05
CA LEU A 171 5.02 -6.34 -17.92
C LEU A 171 4.72 -7.46 -18.92
N LYS A 172 3.46 -7.87 -19.06
CA LYS A 172 3.03 -8.83 -20.09
C LYS A 172 3.36 -8.34 -21.48
N LEU A 173 3.09 -7.08 -21.82
CA LEU A 173 3.45 -6.49 -23.11
C LEU A 173 4.96 -6.57 -23.40
N LYS A 174 5.81 -6.24 -22.39
CA LYS A 174 7.26 -6.37 -22.54
C LYS A 174 7.68 -7.82 -22.79
N VAL A 175 7.10 -8.78 -22.05
CA VAL A 175 7.37 -10.20 -22.21
C VAL A 175 6.91 -10.69 -23.58
N PHE A 176 5.71 -10.32 -24.06
CA PHE A 176 5.23 -10.68 -25.40
C PHE A 176 6.11 -10.11 -26.52
N LYS A 177 6.57 -8.86 -26.36
CA LYS A 177 7.54 -8.27 -27.30
C LYS A 177 8.86 -9.03 -27.32
N LEU A 178 9.36 -9.42 -26.15
CA LEU A 178 10.61 -10.19 -26.02
C LEU A 178 10.45 -11.58 -26.67
N LEU A 179 9.30 -12.22 -26.49
CA LEU A 179 8.98 -13.53 -27.08
C LEU A 179 8.49 -13.45 -28.54
N LYS A 180 8.52 -12.25 -29.16
CA LYS A 180 8.03 -11.99 -30.52
C LYS A 180 6.57 -12.45 -30.76
N ARG A 181 5.75 -12.51 -29.70
CA ARG A 181 4.31 -12.81 -29.78
C ARG A 181 3.51 -11.54 -29.99
N LYS A 182 2.40 -11.63 -30.76
CA LYS A 182 1.49 -10.49 -30.94
C LYS A 182 0.74 -10.25 -29.61
N PRO A 183 0.73 -9.00 -29.07
CA PRO A 183 -0.05 -8.69 -27.87
C PRO A 183 -1.55 -8.65 -28.20
N ASP A 184 -2.37 -9.01 -27.23
CA ASP A 184 -3.82 -8.81 -27.31
C ASP A 184 -4.16 -7.32 -27.40
N TYR A 185 -5.17 -6.97 -28.20
CA TYR A 185 -5.59 -5.59 -28.49
C TYR A 185 -6.00 -4.76 -27.25
N TRP A 186 -6.23 -5.41 -26.11
CA TRP A 186 -6.74 -4.81 -24.87
C TRP A 186 -5.65 -4.20 -23.96
N MET A 187 -4.40 -4.34 -24.30
CA MET A 187 -3.32 -3.85 -23.45
C MET A 187 -3.04 -2.36 -23.70
N ALA A 188 -3.36 -1.52 -22.73
CA ALA A 188 -3.11 -0.08 -22.80
C ALA A 188 -1.63 0.23 -23.04
N ALA A 189 -1.33 0.95 -24.12
CA ALA A 189 0.03 1.31 -24.48
C ALA A 189 0.59 2.47 -23.59
N GLN A 190 -0.28 3.28 -22.99
CA GLN A 190 0.09 4.48 -22.24
C GLN A 190 -0.34 4.39 -20.77
N TRP A 191 0.46 4.99 -19.87
CA TRP A 191 0.11 5.12 -18.47
C TRP A 191 -1.11 6.02 -18.29
N SER A 192 -2.07 5.60 -17.48
CA SER A 192 -3.14 6.49 -17.04
C SER A 192 -2.55 7.64 -16.22
N LEU A 193 -3.22 8.79 -16.23
CA LEU A 193 -2.79 9.93 -15.40
C LEU A 193 -2.76 9.55 -13.92
N ASN A 194 -3.76 8.79 -13.46
CA ASN A 194 -3.82 8.30 -12.09
C ASN A 194 -2.59 7.46 -11.73
N SER A 195 -2.23 6.48 -12.55
CA SER A 195 -1.07 5.62 -12.30
C SER A 195 0.24 6.40 -12.29
N ARG A 196 0.39 7.39 -13.16
CA ARG A 196 1.57 8.27 -13.17
C ARG A 196 1.66 9.09 -11.87
N ILE A 197 0.57 9.70 -11.45
CA ILE A 197 0.51 10.48 -10.21
C ILE A 197 0.85 9.59 -9.02
N VAL A 198 0.19 8.43 -8.90
CA VAL A 198 0.40 7.50 -7.78
C VAL A 198 1.84 7.02 -7.71
N LEU A 199 2.41 6.59 -8.83
CA LEU A 199 3.79 6.10 -8.86
C LEU A 199 4.78 7.20 -8.47
N TRP A 200 4.73 8.38 -9.11
CA TRP A 200 5.64 9.47 -8.80
C TRP A 200 5.50 9.97 -7.36
N ALA A 201 4.27 10.20 -6.91
CA ALA A 201 4.04 10.67 -5.54
C ALA A 201 4.45 9.61 -4.50
N SER A 202 4.20 8.31 -4.74
CA SER A 202 4.67 7.24 -3.85
C SER A 202 6.19 7.18 -3.76
N PHE A 203 6.90 7.33 -4.89
CA PHE A 203 8.37 7.36 -4.90
C PHE A 203 8.94 8.60 -4.21
N ILE A 204 8.34 9.77 -4.44
CA ILE A 204 8.76 11.02 -3.78
C ILE A 204 8.62 10.88 -2.26
N LEU A 205 7.46 10.37 -1.78
CA LEU A 205 7.24 10.17 -0.35
C LEU A 205 8.17 9.10 0.23
N LEU A 206 8.45 8.02 -0.51
CA LEU A 206 9.41 7.00 -0.10
C LEU A 206 10.78 7.60 0.10
N ILE A 207 11.29 8.33 -0.88
CA ILE A 207 12.62 8.94 -0.82
C ILE A 207 12.68 10.00 0.27
N ALA A 208 11.70 10.91 0.32
CA ALA A 208 11.66 11.97 1.32
C ALA A 208 11.56 11.41 2.76
N GLY A 209 10.70 10.42 2.99
CA GLY A 209 10.58 9.76 4.28
C GLY A 209 11.85 8.99 4.67
N THR A 210 12.44 8.25 3.73
CA THR A 210 13.71 7.53 3.98
C THR A 210 14.85 8.49 4.33
N LEU A 211 15.02 9.55 3.56
CA LEU A 211 16.06 10.55 3.83
C LEU A 211 15.80 11.30 5.12
N GLY A 212 14.53 11.61 5.43
CA GLY A 212 14.13 12.26 6.68
C GLY A 212 14.45 11.41 7.90
N VAL A 213 14.03 10.13 7.90
CA VAL A 213 14.35 9.20 9.00
C VAL A 213 15.85 8.95 9.09
N ALA A 214 16.53 8.69 7.99
CA ALA A 214 17.97 8.48 8.00
C ALA A 214 18.72 9.71 8.53
N PHE A 215 18.34 10.92 8.12
CA PHE A 215 19.00 12.15 8.59
C PHE A 215 18.80 12.39 10.09
N MET A 216 17.60 12.11 10.59
CA MET A 216 17.25 12.38 11.99
C MET A 216 17.75 11.29 12.95
N GLU A 217 17.72 10.01 12.55
CA GLU A 217 17.95 8.86 13.43
C GLU A 217 19.31 8.20 13.25
N TRP A 218 20.13 8.61 12.28
CA TRP A 218 21.37 7.91 11.89
C TRP A 218 22.32 7.64 13.06
N ASP A 219 22.45 8.62 13.97
CA ASP A 219 23.32 8.55 15.12
C ASP A 219 22.57 8.36 16.45
N ASN A 220 21.25 8.12 16.41
CA ASN A 220 20.47 7.86 17.60
C ASN A 220 20.86 6.49 18.20
N PRO A 221 21.48 6.47 19.41
CA PRO A 221 22.00 5.24 20.00
C PRO A 221 20.92 4.22 20.38
N ARG A 222 19.65 4.63 20.43
CA ARG A 222 18.52 3.77 20.79
C ARG A 222 17.75 3.22 19.59
N THR A 223 18.04 3.72 18.39
CA THR A 223 17.36 3.31 17.16
C THR A 223 18.35 2.84 16.09
N LEU A 224 18.71 3.69 15.12
CA LEU A 224 19.61 3.32 14.04
C LEU A 224 21.10 3.24 14.43
N GLY A 225 21.52 4.02 15.46
CA GLY A 225 22.95 4.15 15.83
C GLY A 225 23.71 2.82 15.93
N PRO A 226 23.19 1.78 16.61
CA PRO A 226 23.89 0.51 16.80
C PRO A 226 23.93 -0.41 15.57
N LEU A 227 23.26 -0.04 14.47
CA LEU A 227 23.15 -0.86 13.26
C LEU A 227 24.29 -0.58 12.28
N ASP A 228 24.62 -1.55 11.43
CA ASP A 228 25.50 -1.36 10.30
C ASP A 228 24.86 -0.46 9.22
N PRO A 229 25.65 0.18 8.34
CA PRO A 229 25.13 1.15 7.37
C PRO A 229 24.03 0.57 6.43
N LEU A 230 24.13 -0.71 6.08
CA LEU A 230 23.14 -1.37 5.24
C LEU A 230 21.81 -1.52 5.98
N SER A 231 21.85 -2.02 7.22
CA SER A 231 20.65 -2.15 8.08
C SER A 231 20.05 -0.78 8.40
N LYS A 232 20.85 0.25 8.71
CA LYS A 232 20.37 1.63 8.87
C LYS A 232 19.57 2.11 7.67
N THR A 233 20.07 1.86 6.46
CA THR A 233 19.40 2.26 5.22
C THR A 233 18.10 1.48 5.02
N LEU A 234 18.12 0.16 5.21
CA LEU A 234 16.94 -0.69 5.07
C LEU A 234 15.84 -0.32 6.09
N ASP A 235 16.23 -0.10 7.34
CA ASP A 235 15.28 0.28 8.39
C ASP A 235 14.74 1.71 8.19
N SER A 236 15.53 2.62 7.63
CA SER A 236 15.04 3.95 7.22
C SER A 236 14.00 3.86 6.10
N ILE A 237 14.22 2.97 5.10
CA ILE A 237 13.23 2.69 4.06
C ILE A 237 11.97 2.08 4.68
N PHE A 238 12.15 1.10 5.55
CA PHE A 238 11.06 0.44 6.26
C PHE A 238 10.23 1.45 7.06
N ALA A 239 10.89 2.29 7.85
CA ALA A 239 10.25 3.34 8.64
C ALA A 239 9.57 4.43 7.79
N SER A 240 9.95 4.61 6.53
CA SER A 240 9.26 5.48 5.58
C SER A 240 7.98 4.87 5.01
N VAL A 241 7.95 3.53 4.85
CA VAL A 241 6.80 2.82 4.25
C VAL A 241 5.74 2.49 5.29
N MET A 242 6.14 2.04 6.49
CA MET A 242 5.23 1.49 7.50
C MET A 242 4.23 2.50 8.08
N PRO A 243 4.57 3.78 8.32
CA PRO A 243 3.61 4.78 8.77
C PRO A 243 2.45 4.99 7.80
N ARG A 244 2.63 4.68 6.53
CA ARG A 244 1.58 4.76 5.52
C ARG A 244 0.55 3.62 5.64
N THR A 245 0.18 3.33 6.91
CA THR A 245 -0.88 2.43 7.37
C THR A 245 -0.57 0.92 7.35
N ALA A 246 0.73 0.54 7.38
CA ALA A 246 1.09 -0.87 7.53
C ALA A 246 1.36 -1.31 8.98
N GLY A 247 1.82 -0.40 9.85
CA GLY A 247 1.88 -0.59 11.29
C GLY A 247 3.01 -1.45 11.86
N PHE A 248 3.86 -2.07 11.03
CA PHE A 248 5.02 -2.83 11.53
C PHE A 248 6.16 -1.90 11.96
N ASN A 249 6.94 -2.33 12.96
CA ASN A 249 8.09 -1.61 13.46
C ASN A 249 9.35 -2.47 13.36
N ALA A 250 10.44 -1.93 12.81
CA ALA A 250 11.77 -2.52 12.84
C ALA A 250 12.69 -1.80 13.84
N MET A 251 12.21 -0.70 14.46
CA MET A 251 12.88 0.05 15.50
C MET A 251 11.89 0.44 16.59
N ASP A 252 12.39 0.72 17.78
CA ASP A 252 11.55 1.18 18.88
C ASP A 252 11.03 2.59 18.60
N ILE A 253 9.72 2.69 18.33
CA ILE A 253 9.05 3.96 18.06
C ILE A 253 9.14 4.90 19.27
N GLY A 254 9.12 4.38 20.52
CA GLY A 254 9.25 5.17 21.74
C GLY A 254 10.62 5.81 21.93
N ALA A 255 11.63 5.32 21.22
CA ALA A 255 13.01 5.81 21.27
C ALA A 255 13.37 6.81 20.17
N LEU A 256 12.45 7.09 19.25
CA LEU A 256 12.64 8.07 18.17
C LEU A 256 12.72 9.51 18.69
N TYR A 257 13.43 10.37 17.97
CA TYR A 257 13.39 11.81 18.25
C TYR A 257 12.02 12.41 17.92
N PRO A 258 11.57 13.45 18.67
CA PRO A 258 10.27 14.09 18.45
C PRO A 258 10.07 14.62 17.02
N ALA A 259 11.14 15.07 16.36
CA ALA A 259 11.09 15.53 14.97
C ALA A 259 10.78 14.38 13.99
N THR A 260 11.31 13.18 14.25
CA THR A 260 11.02 11.97 13.48
C THR A 260 9.55 11.55 13.65
N TRP A 261 9.01 11.64 14.86
CA TRP A 261 7.60 11.38 15.13
C TRP A 261 6.70 12.29 14.31
N LEU A 262 6.94 13.60 14.31
CA LEU A 262 6.18 14.55 13.51
C LEU A 262 6.25 14.19 12.00
N GLY A 263 7.43 13.82 11.52
CA GLY A 263 7.60 13.34 10.14
C GLY A 263 6.77 12.07 9.83
N MET A 264 6.73 11.12 10.78
CA MET A 264 5.91 9.92 10.64
C MET A 264 4.41 10.21 10.68
N GLU A 265 3.95 11.14 11.52
CA GLU A 265 2.55 11.57 11.56
C GLU A 265 2.10 12.16 10.22
N ILE A 266 2.95 12.97 9.59
CA ILE A 266 2.69 13.49 8.24
C ILE A 266 2.57 12.35 7.21
N LEU A 267 3.44 11.34 7.29
CA LEU A 267 3.36 10.16 6.42
C LEU A 267 2.13 9.30 6.70
N MET A 268 1.69 9.18 7.96
CA MET A 268 0.44 8.50 8.35
C MET A 268 -0.79 9.21 7.79
N PHE A 269 -0.79 10.54 7.81
CA PHE A 269 -1.87 11.33 7.26
C PHE A 269 -2.01 11.13 5.74
N ILE A 270 -0.88 11.06 5.02
CA ILE A 270 -0.84 10.77 3.58
C ILE A 270 -0.72 9.25 3.38
N GLY A 271 -1.84 8.55 3.37
CA GLY A 271 -1.90 7.10 3.19
C GLY A 271 -1.58 6.62 1.77
N GLY A 272 -2.12 5.47 1.40
CA GLY A 272 -1.91 4.86 0.07
C GLY A 272 -2.81 5.40 -1.02
N ALA A 273 -2.73 4.79 -2.20
CA ALA A 273 -3.56 5.13 -3.35
C ALA A 273 -5.02 4.67 -3.17
N SER A 274 -5.90 5.18 -4.02
CA SER A 274 -7.28 4.72 -4.09
C SER A 274 -7.35 3.24 -4.48
N ALA A 275 -8.30 2.50 -3.90
CA ALA A 275 -8.44 1.05 -4.07
C ALA A 275 -7.17 0.27 -3.69
N SER A 276 -6.47 0.70 -2.65
CA SER A 276 -5.40 -0.01 -1.96
C SER A 276 -5.88 -0.52 -0.61
N THR A 277 -5.09 -1.37 0.02
CA THR A 277 -5.29 -1.81 1.41
C THR A 277 -4.92 -0.74 2.44
N ALA A 278 -4.20 0.31 2.03
CA ALA A 278 -3.77 1.39 2.91
C ALA A 278 -4.91 2.37 3.25
N GLY A 279 -4.95 2.86 4.48
CA GLY A 279 -5.87 3.89 4.99
C GLY A 279 -5.42 5.33 4.66
N GLY A 280 -5.76 6.27 5.53
CA GLY A 280 -5.39 7.68 5.42
C GLY A 280 -6.03 8.43 4.26
N ILE A 281 -5.65 9.73 4.09
CA ILE A 281 -6.03 10.50 2.92
C ILE A 281 -5.38 9.87 1.70
N LYS A 282 -6.19 9.58 0.69
CA LYS A 282 -5.68 8.92 -0.50
C LYS A 282 -4.65 9.81 -1.22
N LEU A 283 -3.57 9.19 -1.67
CA LEU A 283 -2.44 9.87 -2.29
C LEU A 283 -2.86 10.82 -3.43
N GLY A 284 -3.85 10.41 -4.24
CA GLY A 284 -4.43 11.28 -5.27
C GLY A 284 -5.04 12.57 -4.70
N THR A 285 -5.74 12.48 -3.57
CA THR A 285 -6.32 13.63 -2.88
C THR A 285 -5.23 14.57 -2.36
N ALA A 286 -4.18 14.02 -1.73
CA ALA A 286 -3.04 14.80 -1.24
C ALA A 286 -2.33 15.54 -2.39
N VAL A 287 -2.12 14.90 -3.53
CA VAL A 287 -1.53 15.53 -4.72
C VAL A 287 -2.43 16.63 -5.27
N VAL A 288 -3.74 16.42 -5.34
CA VAL A 288 -4.69 17.47 -5.79
C VAL A 288 -4.59 18.69 -4.87
N LEU A 289 -4.57 18.50 -3.55
CA LEU A 289 -4.44 19.59 -2.58
C LEU A 289 -3.12 20.33 -2.73
N PHE A 290 -2.02 19.61 -2.89
CA PHE A 290 -0.73 20.22 -3.15
C PHE A 290 -0.76 21.11 -4.39
N TYR A 291 -1.36 20.64 -5.50
CA TYR A 291 -1.48 21.44 -6.72
C TYR A 291 -2.45 22.62 -6.56
N VAL A 292 -3.52 22.48 -5.78
CA VAL A 292 -4.42 23.62 -5.46
C VAL A 292 -3.66 24.70 -4.72
N ILE A 293 -2.93 24.36 -3.66
CA ILE A 293 -2.13 25.32 -2.88
C ILE A 293 -1.03 25.94 -3.76
N TYR A 294 -0.33 25.12 -4.53
CA TYR A 294 0.74 25.58 -5.43
C TYR A 294 0.25 26.56 -6.48
N THR A 295 -0.91 26.29 -7.10
CA THR A 295 -1.53 27.14 -8.11
C THR A 295 -2.01 28.46 -7.50
N GLU A 296 -2.58 28.42 -6.29
CA GLU A 296 -3.03 29.61 -5.56
C GLU A 296 -1.86 30.53 -5.19
N ILE A 297 -0.74 29.97 -4.68
CA ILE A 297 0.48 30.74 -4.40
C ILE A 297 1.04 31.40 -5.67
N ARG A 298 0.89 30.75 -6.84
CA ARG A 298 1.34 31.32 -8.12
C ARG A 298 0.36 32.30 -8.77
N GLY A 299 -0.84 32.43 -8.22
CA GLY A 299 -1.89 33.30 -8.81
C GLY A 299 -2.41 32.79 -10.15
N GLU A 300 -2.31 31.47 -10.43
CA GLU A 300 -2.79 30.87 -11.67
C GLU A 300 -4.32 30.69 -11.62
N ALA A 301 -5.02 31.04 -12.70
CA ALA A 301 -6.50 30.99 -12.76
C ALA A 301 -7.09 29.55 -12.79
N ALA A 302 -6.26 28.52 -13.00
CA ALA A 302 -6.72 27.14 -13.12
C ALA A 302 -5.68 26.16 -12.62
N VAL A 303 -6.15 25.15 -11.86
CA VAL A 303 -5.30 24.05 -11.38
C VAL A 303 -5.05 23.07 -12.52
N ASN A 304 -3.79 22.90 -12.91
CA ASN A 304 -3.36 21.98 -13.97
C ASN A 304 -2.42 20.92 -13.39
N ILE A 305 -2.65 19.65 -13.73
CA ILE A 305 -1.72 18.56 -13.46
C ILE A 305 -1.22 18.00 -14.80
N GLY A 306 0.04 18.27 -15.11
CA GLY A 306 0.59 18.04 -16.45
C GLY A 306 -0.20 18.82 -17.49
N ASN A 307 -0.71 18.13 -18.52
CA ASN A 307 -1.47 18.77 -19.61
C ASN A 307 -2.99 18.74 -19.40
N ARG A 308 -3.47 18.46 -18.20
CA ARG A 308 -4.92 18.36 -17.90
C ARG A 308 -5.34 19.33 -16.83
N ARG A 309 -6.40 20.11 -17.12
CA ARG A 309 -7.06 20.98 -16.16
C ARG A 309 -7.90 20.15 -15.19
N LEU A 310 -7.75 20.38 -13.88
CA LEU A 310 -8.57 19.74 -12.85
C LEU A 310 -9.95 20.41 -12.75
N PRO A 311 -11.03 19.62 -12.80
CA PRO A 311 -12.37 20.14 -12.56
C PRO A 311 -12.51 20.72 -11.14
N ARG A 312 -13.27 21.81 -10.99
CA ARG A 312 -13.54 22.43 -9.68
C ARG A 312 -14.24 21.48 -8.69
N SER A 313 -15.00 20.50 -9.21
CA SER A 313 -15.63 19.47 -8.38
C SER A 313 -14.60 18.60 -7.65
N MET A 314 -13.53 18.18 -8.32
CA MET A 314 -12.44 17.39 -7.70
C MET A 314 -11.68 18.20 -6.65
N GLN A 315 -11.43 19.49 -6.92
CA GLN A 315 -10.77 20.39 -5.97
C GLN A 315 -11.60 20.52 -4.68
N ARG A 316 -12.92 20.75 -4.81
CA ARG A 316 -13.85 20.83 -3.67
C ARG A 316 -13.94 19.52 -2.90
N GLN A 317 -14.02 18.37 -3.59
CA GLN A 317 -14.01 17.07 -2.93
C GLN A 317 -12.73 16.84 -2.10
N ALA A 318 -11.57 17.19 -2.66
CA ALA A 318 -10.31 17.08 -1.95
C ALA A 318 -10.28 17.93 -0.67
N LEU A 319 -10.73 19.20 -0.77
CA LEU A 319 -10.85 20.10 0.37
C LEU A 319 -11.83 19.57 1.43
N THR A 320 -13.01 19.09 1.00
CA THR A 320 -14.02 18.51 1.92
C THR A 320 -13.46 17.30 2.66
N ILE A 321 -12.76 16.38 1.98
CA ILE A 321 -12.16 15.21 2.62
C ILE A 321 -11.18 15.64 3.70
N VAL A 322 -10.29 16.58 3.40
CA VAL A 322 -9.31 17.06 4.40
C VAL A 322 -10.02 17.74 5.58
N SER A 323 -10.97 18.63 5.32
CA SER A 323 -11.70 19.32 6.39
C SER A 323 -12.53 18.37 7.29
N LEU A 324 -12.84 17.16 6.83
CA LEU A 324 -13.54 16.14 7.64
C LEU A 324 -12.57 15.21 8.39
N THR A 325 -11.29 15.18 8.00
CA THR A 325 -10.28 14.29 8.58
C THR A 325 -9.32 14.99 9.53
N THR A 326 -9.31 16.32 9.52
CA THR A 326 -8.62 17.19 10.49
C THR A 326 -9.56 17.62 11.60
#